data_110d486e73b6c904c6c891add7408697
#
_entry.id   110d486e73b6c904c6c891add7408697
#
_cell.length_a   1.000
_cell.length_b   1.000
_cell.length_c   1.000
_cell.angle_alpha   90.00
_cell.angle_beta   90.00
_cell.angle_gamma   90.00
#
_symmetry.space_group_name_H-M   'P 1'
#
loop_
_entity.id
_entity.type
_entity.pdbx_description
1 polymer ?
#
loop_
_entity_poly.entity_id
_entity_poly.type
_entity_poly.pdbx_seq_one_letter_code
_entity_poly.pdbx_strand_id
1 'polypeptide(L)'
;MLTLDEIVAELKKIVGARLVSTNPIDKINYQHTLAYGAYRALPDVIVRVESDALGHHSVAKILKFANEHKIPIVAKGGVGMGISSPLKGGILLDMLGMDKILEINPTLQYIIAEGGASVYAIHHGLRQQGLMLPNFGTYGPAVVIGAMVNKGGIGYGMTRYGWIADMVLGLEVILANGETLRLGALANQGTTFGPFQKWIHLPDLLGLFTLAAGSMGIITKVCLRAIEGRREWLHDYCYTFRREQIDRVQDALIQLVKGEVVYDIHFTDRWQYHWPMEEGLYDKTSIPDDAWFFLKTVIIARDEEEIAFKEKRMRRIYHEAGGVEVKEIAEKAMGAKAQEHGLRGWPDYHIMGPDGWCGSVIRHSGMFAVTSKMYPLTFLQEMYDLDEAAKKECGLWDAEHSPQHDSYVTRDLGIKEEYFVFYNPYDEDDVGKVRKWMGRVQEFSNQRGVVWTAPTLSTKGPYPYQRLTSLYDLVKEIKQLVDPNNILNPGALY
;
A
#
# COMPACT_ATOMS: atom_id res chain seq x y z
N MET A 1 -33.01 -17.36 -8.94
CA MET A 1 -31.55 -17.27 -8.82
C MET A 1 -30.92 -18.28 -9.76
N LEU A 2 -29.87 -17.89 -10.49
CA LEU A 2 -29.15 -18.85 -11.34
C LEU A 2 -28.41 -19.88 -10.48
N THR A 3 -28.25 -21.07 -10.99
CA THR A 3 -27.35 -22.09 -10.43
C THR A 3 -25.91 -21.72 -10.69
N LEU A 4 -24.98 -22.30 -9.93
CA LEU A 4 -23.53 -22.06 -10.16
C LEU A 4 -23.11 -22.46 -11.57
N ASP A 5 -23.66 -23.58 -12.11
CA ASP A 5 -23.35 -24.05 -13.46
C ASP A 5 -23.80 -23.05 -14.54
N GLU A 6 -24.98 -22.44 -14.37
CA GLU A 6 -25.47 -21.41 -15.28
C GLU A 6 -24.59 -20.14 -15.23
N ILE A 7 -24.19 -19.74 -14.03
CA ILE A 7 -23.25 -18.60 -13.83
C ILE A 7 -21.92 -18.88 -14.54
N VAL A 8 -21.34 -20.05 -14.31
CA VAL A 8 -20.09 -20.48 -14.94
C VAL A 8 -20.20 -20.55 -16.45
N ALA A 9 -21.32 -21.08 -16.98
CA ALA A 9 -21.55 -21.16 -18.42
C ALA A 9 -21.60 -19.76 -19.07
N GLU A 10 -22.25 -18.80 -18.43
CA GLU A 10 -22.31 -17.43 -18.94
C GLU A 10 -20.94 -16.71 -18.86
N LEU A 11 -20.22 -16.85 -17.75
CA LEU A 11 -18.87 -16.30 -17.61
C LEU A 11 -17.90 -16.87 -18.65
N LYS A 12 -18.00 -18.18 -18.96
CA LYS A 12 -17.21 -18.81 -20.02
C LYS A 12 -17.51 -18.25 -21.42
N LYS A 13 -18.73 -17.83 -21.69
CA LYS A 13 -19.09 -17.16 -22.96
C LYS A 13 -18.45 -15.75 -23.03
N ILE A 14 -18.35 -15.05 -21.91
CA ILE A 14 -17.78 -13.69 -21.87
C ILE A 14 -16.27 -13.70 -22.06
N VAL A 15 -15.53 -14.53 -21.31
CA VAL A 15 -14.06 -14.49 -21.26
C VAL A 15 -13.37 -15.71 -21.87
N GLY A 16 -14.10 -16.77 -22.17
CA GLY A 16 -13.53 -18.05 -22.61
C GLY A 16 -13.32 -19.05 -21.46
N ALA A 17 -13.41 -20.32 -21.77
CA ALA A 17 -13.43 -21.38 -20.76
C ALA A 17 -12.15 -21.47 -19.91
N ARG A 18 -10.98 -21.15 -20.48
CA ARG A 18 -9.67 -21.22 -19.79
C ARG A 18 -9.51 -20.19 -18.67
N LEU A 19 -10.31 -19.13 -18.69
CA LEU A 19 -10.23 -18.01 -17.74
C LEU A 19 -11.23 -18.11 -16.60
N VAL A 20 -12.02 -19.19 -16.54
CA VAL A 20 -13.02 -19.41 -15.50
C VAL A 20 -12.70 -20.70 -14.76
N SER A 21 -12.55 -20.60 -13.44
CA SER A 21 -12.28 -21.76 -12.59
C SER A 21 -13.24 -21.85 -11.40
N THR A 22 -13.68 -23.07 -11.12
CA THR A 22 -14.37 -23.47 -9.88
C THR A 22 -13.55 -24.46 -9.08
N ASN A 23 -12.33 -24.77 -9.53
CA ASN A 23 -11.45 -25.75 -8.88
C ASN A 23 -11.14 -25.32 -7.44
N PRO A 24 -11.35 -26.21 -6.44
CA PRO A 24 -11.05 -25.92 -5.04
C PRO A 24 -9.59 -25.49 -4.79
N ILE A 25 -8.63 -26.05 -5.51
CA ILE A 25 -7.20 -25.70 -5.38
C ILE A 25 -6.96 -24.24 -5.80
N ASP A 26 -7.58 -23.81 -6.91
CA ASP A 26 -7.48 -22.42 -7.35
C ASP A 26 -8.10 -21.48 -6.32
N LYS A 27 -9.26 -21.83 -5.77
CA LYS A 27 -9.96 -21.03 -4.75
C LYS A 27 -9.15 -20.85 -3.47
N ILE A 28 -8.42 -21.89 -3.03
CA ILE A 28 -7.58 -21.83 -1.82
C ILE A 28 -6.50 -20.75 -1.95
N ASN A 29 -5.93 -20.53 -3.13
CA ASN A 29 -4.95 -19.47 -3.37
C ASN A 29 -5.49 -18.06 -3.10
N TYR A 30 -6.79 -17.87 -3.15
CA TYR A 30 -7.46 -16.59 -2.88
C TYR A 30 -8.08 -16.50 -1.48
N GLN A 31 -8.01 -17.57 -0.69
CA GLN A 31 -8.54 -17.62 0.67
C GLN A 31 -7.71 -16.81 1.66
N HIS A 32 -6.39 -16.81 1.47
CA HIS A 32 -5.46 -16.20 2.41
C HIS A 32 -5.41 -14.69 2.26
N THR A 33 -5.55 -14.01 3.38
CA THR A 33 -5.26 -12.59 3.52
C THR A 33 -4.21 -12.44 4.62
N LEU A 34 -3.32 -11.48 4.47
CA LEU A 34 -2.31 -11.17 5.48
C LEU A 34 -2.91 -10.49 6.72
N ALA A 35 -4.23 -10.32 6.80
CA ALA A 35 -4.87 -9.67 7.92
C ALA A 35 -5.25 -10.66 9.00
N TYR A 36 -5.07 -10.24 10.25
CA TYR A 36 -5.51 -10.96 11.43
C TYR A 36 -7.01 -11.28 11.37
N GLY A 37 -7.37 -12.44 11.93
CA GLY A 37 -8.76 -12.89 11.98
C GLY A 37 -9.27 -13.35 10.62
N ALA A 38 -8.35 -13.83 9.78
CA ALA A 38 -8.59 -14.29 8.43
C ALA A 38 -9.98 -14.90 8.29
N TYR A 39 -10.90 -14.10 7.78
CA TYR A 39 -12.16 -14.63 7.32
C TYR A 39 -11.83 -15.56 6.17
N ARG A 40 -12.00 -16.83 6.39
CA ARG A 40 -11.86 -17.87 5.37
C ARG A 40 -13.07 -17.81 4.45
N ALA A 41 -13.09 -16.81 3.58
CA ALA A 41 -14.13 -16.66 2.59
C ALA A 41 -13.60 -17.14 1.24
N LEU A 42 -14.27 -18.12 0.66
CA LEU A 42 -13.96 -18.63 -0.67
C LEU A 42 -14.94 -18.03 -1.69
N PRO A 43 -14.47 -17.69 -2.90
CA PRO A 43 -15.38 -17.35 -3.99
C PRO A 43 -16.11 -18.59 -4.50
N ASP A 44 -17.27 -18.39 -5.12
CA ASP A 44 -17.98 -19.47 -5.82
C ASP A 44 -17.28 -19.80 -7.14
N VAL A 45 -16.80 -18.75 -7.84
CA VAL A 45 -16.09 -18.86 -9.11
C VAL A 45 -14.99 -17.81 -9.21
N ILE A 46 -13.88 -18.16 -9.85
CA ILE A 46 -12.77 -17.25 -10.19
C ILE A 46 -12.87 -16.97 -11.68
N VAL A 47 -12.76 -15.70 -12.04
CA VAL A 47 -12.68 -15.23 -13.43
C VAL A 47 -11.43 -14.39 -13.58
N ARG A 48 -10.47 -14.85 -14.35
CA ARG A 48 -9.33 -14.07 -14.77
C ARG A 48 -9.70 -13.18 -15.95
N VAL A 49 -9.40 -11.92 -15.87
CA VAL A 49 -9.57 -10.98 -17.00
C VAL A 49 -8.23 -10.70 -17.63
N GLU A 50 -8.22 -10.54 -18.93
CA GLU A 50 -7.03 -10.21 -19.72
C GLU A 50 -7.29 -8.93 -20.50
N SER A 51 -6.21 -8.25 -20.90
CA SER A 51 -6.29 -7.12 -21.80
C SER A 51 -6.96 -7.53 -23.11
N ASP A 52 -8.09 -6.95 -23.42
CA ASP A 52 -8.77 -7.14 -24.68
C ASP A 52 -8.60 -5.94 -25.62
N ALA A 53 -9.06 -6.07 -26.87
CA ALA A 53 -8.93 -4.99 -27.87
C ALA A 53 -9.64 -3.70 -27.46
N LEU A 54 -10.63 -3.76 -26.59
CA LEU A 54 -11.37 -2.62 -26.04
C LEU A 54 -10.87 -2.22 -24.64
N GLY A 55 -9.90 -2.97 -24.09
CA GLY A 55 -9.19 -2.67 -22.84
C GLY A 55 -9.97 -2.94 -21.56
N HIS A 56 -11.27 -3.13 -21.59
CA HIS A 56 -12.12 -3.33 -20.41
C HIS A 56 -13.47 -3.98 -20.73
N HIS A 57 -13.67 -4.40 -21.96
CA HIS A 57 -14.98 -4.90 -22.43
C HIS A 57 -15.48 -6.12 -21.67
N SER A 58 -14.56 -7.03 -21.34
CA SER A 58 -14.89 -8.23 -20.56
C SER A 58 -15.34 -7.88 -19.15
N VAL A 59 -14.64 -6.94 -18.48
CA VAL A 59 -15.01 -6.48 -17.14
C VAL A 59 -16.41 -5.87 -17.12
N ALA A 60 -16.72 -5.01 -18.11
CA ALA A 60 -18.03 -4.37 -18.23
C ALA A 60 -19.16 -5.40 -18.40
N LYS A 61 -18.96 -6.42 -19.25
CA LYS A 61 -19.92 -7.50 -19.44
C LYS A 61 -20.14 -8.34 -18.19
N ILE A 62 -19.05 -8.68 -17.48
CA ILE A 62 -19.12 -9.45 -16.23
C ILE A 62 -19.90 -8.66 -15.17
N LEU A 63 -19.61 -7.36 -15.01
CA LEU A 63 -20.30 -6.52 -14.04
C LEU A 63 -21.77 -6.36 -14.36
N LYS A 64 -22.12 -6.12 -15.62
CA LYS A 64 -23.51 -6.05 -16.06
C LYS A 64 -24.26 -7.33 -15.75
N PHE A 65 -23.69 -8.49 -16.11
CA PHE A 65 -24.28 -9.80 -15.80
C PHE A 65 -24.43 -10.00 -14.28
N ALA A 66 -23.40 -9.71 -13.49
CA ALA A 66 -23.45 -9.85 -12.05
C ALA A 66 -24.50 -8.93 -11.41
N ASN A 67 -24.64 -7.70 -11.91
CA ASN A 67 -25.64 -6.74 -11.42
C ASN A 67 -27.08 -7.17 -11.72
N GLU A 68 -27.33 -7.64 -12.94
CA GLU A 68 -28.65 -8.16 -13.37
C GLU A 68 -29.10 -9.35 -12.49
N HIS A 69 -28.16 -10.19 -12.06
CA HIS A 69 -28.44 -11.39 -11.26
C HIS A 69 -28.11 -11.24 -9.77
N LYS A 70 -27.70 -10.04 -9.31
CA LYS A 70 -27.34 -9.70 -7.93
C LYS A 70 -26.25 -10.63 -7.35
N ILE A 71 -25.25 -10.96 -8.19
CA ILE A 71 -24.12 -11.82 -7.80
C ILE A 71 -23.01 -10.95 -7.20
N PRO A 72 -22.55 -11.23 -5.98
CA PRO A 72 -21.42 -10.53 -5.40
C PRO A 72 -20.16 -10.64 -6.28
N ILE A 73 -19.40 -9.54 -6.36
CA ILE A 73 -18.14 -9.48 -7.09
C ILE A 73 -17.07 -8.86 -6.23
N VAL A 74 -15.87 -9.45 -6.25
CA VAL A 74 -14.67 -8.90 -5.62
C VAL A 74 -13.54 -8.88 -6.63
N ALA A 75 -13.01 -7.69 -6.93
CA ALA A 75 -11.80 -7.58 -7.73
C ALA A 75 -10.56 -7.82 -6.86
N LYS A 76 -9.63 -8.61 -7.37
CA LYS A 76 -8.35 -8.91 -6.72
C LYS A 76 -7.20 -8.68 -7.69
N GLY A 77 -6.17 -7.97 -7.19
CA GLY A 77 -4.87 -7.90 -7.82
C GLY A 77 -3.92 -8.95 -7.23
N GLY A 78 -2.69 -8.58 -6.95
CA GLY A 78 -1.67 -9.44 -6.36
C GLY A 78 -1.90 -9.78 -4.89
N VAL A 79 -0.92 -9.53 -4.03
CA VAL A 79 -1.01 -9.83 -2.59
C VAL A 79 -2.11 -8.99 -1.93
N GLY A 80 -3.05 -9.63 -1.26
CA GLY A 80 -4.18 -8.98 -0.62
C GLY A 80 -3.99 -8.81 0.90
N MET A 81 -4.22 -7.60 1.40
CA MET A 81 -4.27 -7.29 2.83
C MET A 81 -5.69 -7.44 3.41
N GLY A 82 -6.45 -8.41 2.98
CA GLY A 82 -7.77 -8.73 3.53
C GLY A 82 -8.97 -7.97 2.94
N ILE A 83 -8.76 -6.83 2.28
CA ILE A 83 -9.85 -5.99 1.75
C ILE A 83 -10.55 -6.65 0.56
N SER A 84 -9.82 -7.45 -0.22
CA SER A 84 -10.33 -8.15 -1.40
C SER A 84 -10.71 -9.61 -1.13
N SER A 85 -11.25 -9.89 0.05
CA SER A 85 -11.78 -11.22 0.38
C SER A 85 -13.26 -11.33 -0.01
N PRO A 86 -13.68 -12.40 -0.68
CA PRO A 86 -15.07 -12.60 -1.14
C PRO A 86 -15.97 -13.02 0.03
N LEU A 87 -16.28 -12.08 0.93
CA LEU A 87 -17.01 -12.33 2.19
C LEU A 87 -18.41 -12.88 2.00
N LYS A 88 -18.98 -12.69 0.82
CA LYS A 88 -20.34 -13.14 0.45
C LYS A 88 -20.30 -14.16 -0.67
N GLY A 89 -19.14 -14.83 -0.90
CA GLY A 89 -18.98 -15.71 -2.06
C GLY A 89 -18.98 -14.95 -3.37
N GLY A 90 -19.63 -15.50 -4.38
CA GLY A 90 -19.80 -14.87 -5.70
C GLY A 90 -18.55 -14.97 -6.59
N ILE A 91 -18.39 -13.99 -7.45
CA ILE A 91 -17.32 -13.94 -8.45
C ILE A 91 -16.09 -13.24 -7.86
N LEU A 92 -14.95 -13.91 -7.87
CA LEU A 92 -13.66 -13.27 -7.70
C LEU A 92 -13.09 -12.94 -9.08
N LEU A 93 -12.87 -11.65 -9.32
CA LEU A 93 -12.34 -11.13 -10.57
C LEU A 93 -10.82 -10.94 -10.40
N ASP A 94 -10.04 -11.84 -10.99
CA ASP A 94 -8.57 -11.76 -11.00
C ASP A 94 -8.13 -10.78 -12.09
N MET A 95 -7.57 -9.65 -11.65
CA MET A 95 -7.16 -8.53 -12.51
C MET A 95 -5.73 -8.66 -13.05
N LEU A 96 -4.97 -9.70 -12.67
CA LEU A 96 -3.56 -9.83 -13.00
C LEU A 96 -3.26 -9.96 -14.51
N GLY A 97 -4.24 -10.31 -15.32
CA GLY A 97 -4.09 -10.39 -16.77
C GLY A 97 -4.32 -9.05 -17.50
N MET A 98 -4.71 -7.97 -16.79
CA MET A 98 -4.79 -6.61 -17.32
C MET A 98 -3.55 -5.82 -16.87
N ASP A 99 -2.39 -6.12 -17.41
CA ASP A 99 -1.09 -5.74 -16.87
C ASP A 99 -0.25 -4.82 -17.79
N LYS A 100 -0.82 -4.31 -18.88
CA LYS A 100 -0.09 -3.52 -19.85
C LYS A 100 0.23 -2.10 -19.36
N ILE A 101 1.45 -1.66 -19.66
CA ILE A 101 1.81 -0.25 -19.68
C ILE A 101 1.36 0.29 -21.04
N LEU A 102 0.44 1.24 -21.04
CA LEU A 102 -0.20 1.75 -22.24
C LEU A 102 0.55 2.95 -22.83
N GLU A 103 1.08 3.83 -21.97
CA GLU A 103 1.77 5.03 -22.37
C GLU A 103 2.72 5.52 -21.28
N ILE A 104 3.92 5.96 -21.66
CA ILE A 104 4.83 6.74 -20.82
C ILE A 104 5.14 8.04 -21.58
N ASN A 105 4.87 9.17 -20.95
CA ASN A 105 5.19 10.48 -21.55
C ASN A 105 6.27 11.17 -20.69
N PRO A 106 7.54 11.15 -21.12
CA PRO A 106 8.62 11.73 -20.33
C PRO A 106 8.61 13.26 -20.32
N THR A 107 8.05 13.90 -21.34
CA THR A 107 7.97 15.36 -21.40
C THR A 107 6.91 15.91 -20.45
N LEU A 108 5.73 15.27 -20.39
CA LEU A 108 4.63 15.67 -19.52
C LEU A 108 4.63 14.90 -18.18
N GLN A 109 5.58 14.01 -17.99
CA GLN A 109 5.84 13.26 -16.75
C GLN A 109 4.59 12.53 -16.24
N TYR A 110 4.00 11.69 -17.09
CA TYR A 110 2.92 10.78 -16.69
C TYR A 110 3.08 9.38 -17.27
N ILE A 111 2.39 8.43 -16.68
CA ILE A 111 2.24 7.07 -17.16
C ILE A 111 0.78 6.66 -17.14
N ILE A 112 0.35 5.90 -18.15
CA ILE A 112 -0.95 5.22 -18.19
C ILE A 112 -0.69 3.73 -18.19
N ALA A 113 -1.31 3.02 -17.25
CA ALA A 113 -1.23 1.57 -17.13
C ALA A 113 -2.60 0.95 -16.85
N GLU A 114 -2.76 -0.30 -17.19
CA GLU A 114 -3.92 -1.11 -16.79
C GLU A 114 -3.89 -1.40 -15.30
N GLY A 115 -5.07 -1.63 -14.70
CA GLY A 115 -5.23 -1.78 -13.27
C GLY A 115 -4.49 -2.98 -12.65
N GLY A 116 -4.20 -4.01 -13.43
CA GLY A 116 -3.43 -5.18 -13.02
C GLY A 116 -1.92 -5.07 -13.24
N ALA A 117 -1.43 -3.96 -13.79
CA ALA A 117 -0.01 -3.74 -13.97
C ALA A 117 0.70 -3.66 -12.61
N SER A 118 1.80 -4.42 -12.46
CA SER A 118 2.56 -4.39 -11.22
C SER A 118 3.29 -3.05 -11.05
N VAL A 119 3.37 -2.59 -9.81
CA VAL A 119 4.11 -1.36 -9.48
C VAL A 119 5.58 -1.48 -9.88
N TYR A 120 6.14 -2.69 -9.79
CA TYR A 120 7.48 -3.00 -10.29
C TYR A 120 7.62 -2.75 -11.79
N ALA A 121 6.73 -3.30 -12.63
CA ALA A 121 6.78 -3.10 -14.08
C ALA A 121 6.64 -1.62 -14.47
N ILE A 122 5.74 -0.90 -13.78
CA ILE A 122 5.55 0.55 -13.95
C ILE A 122 6.84 1.30 -13.61
N HIS A 123 7.42 1.02 -12.44
CA HIS A 123 8.65 1.67 -11.99
C HIS A 123 9.81 1.37 -12.93
N HIS A 124 9.96 0.11 -13.35
CA HIS A 124 11.00 -0.30 -14.30
C HIS A 124 10.87 0.46 -15.64
N GLY A 125 9.67 0.52 -16.21
CA GLY A 125 9.41 1.26 -17.44
C GLY A 125 9.74 2.77 -17.33
N LEU A 126 9.37 3.39 -16.21
CA LEU A 126 9.69 4.79 -15.93
C LEU A 126 11.21 5.01 -15.80
N ARG A 127 11.92 4.13 -15.10
CA ARG A 127 13.37 4.22 -14.89
C ARG A 127 14.15 4.18 -16.21
N GLN A 128 13.68 3.44 -17.20
CA GLN A 128 14.29 3.42 -18.54
C GLN A 128 14.18 4.78 -19.26
N GLN A 129 13.24 5.63 -18.85
CA GLN A 129 13.03 6.99 -19.36
C GLN A 129 13.61 8.09 -18.44
N GLY A 130 14.40 7.72 -17.42
CA GLY A 130 14.92 8.67 -16.42
C GLY A 130 13.87 9.20 -15.45
N LEU A 131 12.72 8.53 -15.38
CA LEU A 131 11.61 8.88 -14.52
C LEU A 131 11.45 7.87 -13.37
N MET A 132 10.62 8.23 -12.38
CA MET A 132 10.16 7.35 -11.32
C MET A 132 8.76 7.71 -10.84
N LEU A 133 8.11 6.80 -10.12
CA LEU A 133 6.89 7.14 -9.39
C LEU A 133 7.22 8.02 -8.19
N PRO A 134 6.46 9.09 -7.93
CA PRO A 134 6.64 9.92 -6.74
C PRO A 134 6.37 9.16 -5.43
N ASN A 135 5.42 8.25 -5.45
CA ASN A 135 5.12 7.30 -4.39
C ASN A 135 4.98 5.91 -4.99
N PHE A 136 5.73 4.95 -4.50
CA PHE A 136 5.63 3.57 -4.94
C PHE A 136 5.50 2.64 -3.74
N GLY A 137 4.50 1.74 -3.81
CA GLY A 137 4.16 0.83 -2.73
C GLY A 137 5.28 -0.12 -2.39
N THR A 138 5.34 -0.48 -1.13
CA THR A 138 6.05 -1.68 -0.69
C THR A 138 5.47 -2.91 -1.38
N TYR A 139 6.22 -3.99 -1.56
CA TYR A 139 5.80 -5.20 -2.29
C TYR A 139 5.68 -5.04 -3.82
N GLY A 140 6.47 -4.17 -4.43
CA GLY A 140 6.38 -3.79 -5.84
C GLY A 140 6.10 -4.90 -6.86
N PRO A 141 6.76 -6.08 -6.80
CA PRO A 141 6.49 -7.17 -7.76
C PRO A 141 5.08 -7.76 -7.66
N ALA A 142 4.52 -7.79 -6.46
CA ALA A 142 3.24 -8.45 -6.17
C ALA A 142 2.06 -7.47 -6.04
N VAL A 143 2.32 -6.18 -5.90
CA VAL A 143 1.28 -5.13 -5.84
C VAL A 143 0.94 -4.64 -7.23
N VAL A 144 -0.35 -4.59 -7.56
CA VAL A 144 -0.83 -4.01 -8.81
C VAL A 144 -1.39 -2.62 -8.57
N ILE A 145 -1.26 -1.76 -9.59
CA ILE A 145 -1.55 -0.33 -9.43
C ILE A 145 -3.01 -0.03 -9.14
N GLY A 146 -3.96 -0.75 -9.74
CA GLY A 146 -5.39 -0.58 -9.46
C GLY A 146 -5.74 -0.90 -8.01
N ALA A 147 -5.15 -1.96 -7.44
CA ALA A 147 -5.33 -2.30 -6.04
C ALA A 147 -4.65 -1.29 -5.11
N MET A 148 -3.45 -0.81 -5.47
CA MET A 148 -2.73 0.21 -4.70
C MET A 148 -3.53 1.50 -4.59
N VAL A 149 -4.08 1.99 -5.70
CA VAL A 149 -4.93 3.18 -5.73
C VAL A 149 -6.23 2.97 -4.94
N ASN A 150 -6.87 1.83 -5.15
CA ASN A 150 -8.16 1.52 -4.54
C ASN A 150 -8.08 1.31 -3.02
N LYS A 151 -6.95 0.80 -2.54
CA LYS A 151 -6.68 0.61 -1.11
C LYS A 151 -6.12 1.89 -0.44
N GLY A 152 -5.62 2.86 -1.23
CA GLY A 152 -4.83 3.96 -0.70
C GLY A 152 -3.44 3.48 -0.27
N GLY A 153 -2.72 2.91 -1.24
CA GLY A 153 -1.39 2.36 -0.99
C GLY A 153 -0.43 3.39 -0.44
N ILE A 154 0.42 2.90 0.42
CA ILE A 154 1.52 3.63 1.02
C ILE A 154 2.82 3.10 0.45
N GLY A 155 3.86 3.90 0.56
CA GLY A 155 5.18 3.50 0.12
C GLY A 155 6.19 4.63 0.20
N TYR A 156 7.32 4.40 -0.43
CA TYR A 156 8.39 5.39 -0.49
C TYR A 156 7.95 6.64 -1.25
N GLY A 157 8.41 7.79 -0.78
CA GLY A 157 8.06 9.10 -1.31
C GLY A 157 6.88 9.78 -0.62
N MET A 158 6.26 9.13 0.36
CA MET A 158 5.16 9.75 1.13
C MET A 158 5.56 11.03 1.84
N THR A 159 6.80 11.10 2.31
CA THR A 159 7.30 12.29 3.01
C THR A 159 7.29 13.53 2.14
N ARG A 160 7.59 13.39 0.85
CA ARG A 160 7.65 14.52 -0.07
C ARG A 160 6.37 14.70 -0.87
N TYR A 161 5.79 13.61 -1.35
CA TYR A 161 4.73 13.64 -2.36
C TYR A 161 3.36 13.24 -1.83
N GLY A 162 3.27 12.64 -0.65
CA GLY A 162 1.99 12.20 -0.07
C GLY A 162 1.56 10.81 -0.53
N TRP A 163 0.27 10.55 -0.49
CA TRP A 163 -0.33 9.26 -0.80
C TRP A 163 -0.35 8.95 -2.29
N ILE A 164 -0.54 7.68 -2.63
CA ILE A 164 -0.74 7.30 -4.04
C ILE A 164 -1.92 8.07 -4.67
N ALA A 165 -2.96 8.37 -3.90
CA ALA A 165 -4.09 9.18 -4.35
C ALA A 165 -3.69 10.57 -4.84
N ASP A 166 -2.66 11.18 -4.25
CA ASP A 166 -2.12 12.48 -4.67
C ASP A 166 -1.43 12.41 -6.03
N MET A 167 -1.00 11.22 -6.44
CA MET A 167 -0.30 10.97 -7.71
C MET A 167 -1.25 10.63 -8.84
N VAL A 168 -2.52 10.30 -8.54
CA VAL A 168 -3.51 9.95 -9.54
C VAL A 168 -3.94 11.18 -10.32
N LEU A 169 -3.67 11.18 -11.63
CA LEU A 169 -4.13 12.20 -12.56
C LEU A 169 -5.48 11.83 -13.18
N GLY A 170 -5.76 10.54 -13.35
CA GLY A 170 -7.01 10.08 -13.93
C GLY A 170 -7.23 8.57 -13.71
N LEU A 171 -8.51 8.18 -13.77
CA LEU A 171 -8.94 6.78 -13.64
C LEU A 171 -9.93 6.42 -14.74
N GLU A 172 -9.86 5.18 -15.20
CA GLU A 172 -10.98 4.52 -15.89
C GLU A 172 -11.54 3.46 -14.95
N VAL A 173 -12.83 3.56 -14.69
CA VAL A 173 -13.55 2.72 -13.72
C VAL A 173 -14.78 2.13 -14.38
N ILE A 174 -15.06 0.86 -14.15
CA ILE A 174 -16.30 0.22 -14.55
C ILE A 174 -17.24 0.17 -13.35
N LEU A 175 -18.42 0.76 -13.48
CA LEU A 175 -19.47 0.76 -12.48
C LEU A 175 -20.22 -0.57 -12.43
N ALA A 176 -21.03 -0.78 -11.39
CA ALA A 176 -21.78 -2.02 -11.20
C ALA A 176 -22.72 -2.37 -12.38
N ASN A 177 -23.25 -1.37 -13.08
CA ASN A 177 -24.11 -1.53 -14.24
C ASN A 177 -23.34 -1.82 -15.56
N GLY A 178 -22.00 -1.90 -15.50
CA GLY A 178 -21.12 -2.11 -16.64
C GLY A 178 -20.75 -0.84 -17.42
N GLU A 179 -21.20 0.34 -16.99
CA GLU A 179 -20.81 1.60 -17.62
C GLU A 179 -19.34 1.94 -17.31
N THR A 180 -18.66 2.48 -18.32
CA THR A 180 -17.29 2.96 -18.20
C THR A 180 -17.28 4.45 -17.85
N LEU A 181 -16.68 4.76 -16.72
CA LEU A 181 -16.48 6.13 -16.26
C LEU A 181 -15.01 6.51 -16.40
N ARG A 182 -14.72 7.63 -17.06
CA ARG A 182 -13.38 8.21 -17.17
C ARG A 182 -13.31 9.50 -16.39
N LEU A 183 -12.32 9.60 -15.52
CA LEU A 183 -12.17 10.68 -14.55
C LEU A 183 -10.82 11.37 -14.71
N GLY A 184 -10.78 12.65 -14.35
CA GLY A 184 -9.56 13.44 -14.40
C GLY A 184 -8.92 13.45 -15.80
N ALA A 185 -7.62 13.27 -15.87
CA ALA A 185 -6.87 13.26 -17.13
C ALA A 185 -7.41 12.26 -18.17
N LEU A 186 -7.91 11.10 -17.74
CA LEU A 186 -8.44 10.09 -18.67
C LEU A 186 -9.77 10.48 -19.31
N ALA A 187 -10.50 11.46 -18.77
CA ALA A 187 -11.66 12.02 -19.46
C ALA A 187 -11.27 12.76 -20.75
N ASN A 188 -10.03 13.23 -20.85
CA ASN A 188 -9.47 13.87 -22.04
C ASN A 188 -8.69 12.91 -22.97
N GLN A 189 -8.63 11.62 -22.64
CA GLN A 189 -7.97 10.64 -23.50
C GLN A 189 -8.62 10.58 -24.88
N GLY A 190 -7.80 10.61 -25.93
CA GLY A 190 -8.27 10.64 -27.32
C GLY A 190 -8.50 12.04 -27.89
N THR A 191 -8.30 13.08 -27.09
CA THR A 191 -8.25 14.47 -27.60
C THR A 191 -6.86 14.83 -28.12
N THR A 192 -6.76 15.97 -28.85
CA THR A 192 -5.47 16.43 -29.39
C THR A 192 -4.41 16.65 -28.31
N PHE A 193 -4.79 17.13 -27.14
CA PHE A 193 -3.85 17.40 -26.04
C PHE A 193 -3.56 16.19 -25.15
N GLY A 194 -4.41 15.17 -25.23
CA GLY A 194 -4.25 13.95 -24.44
C GLY A 194 -4.45 14.14 -22.93
N PRO A 195 -4.13 13.12 -22.14
CA PRO A 195 -4.24 13.14 -20.69
C PRO A 195 -2.98 13.77 -20.07
N PHE A 196 -3.02 15.04 -19.67
CA PHE A 196 -1.86 15.72 -19.08
C PHE A 196 -2.12 16.36 -17.73
N GLN A 197 -3.38 16.64 -17.39
CA GLN A 197 -3.76 17.28 -16.13
C GLN A 197 -5.01 16.65 -15.50
N LYS A 198 -5.08 16.75 -14.17
CA LYS A 198 -6.17 16.20 -13.37
C LYS A 198 -7.49 16.95 -13.53
N TRP A 199 -7.44 18.28 -13.66
CA TRP A 199 -8.60 19.17 -13.61
C TRP A 199 -9.28 19.31 -14.97
N ILE A 200 -10.59 19.04 -15.04
CA ILE A 200 -11.42 19.05 -16.25
C ILE A 200 -12.66 19.95 -16.13
N HIS A 201 -12.61 20.96 -15.27
CA HIS A 201 -13.72 21.89 -14.97
C HIS A 201 -14.98 21.26 -14.37
N LEU A 202 -14.86 20.06 -13.81
CA LEU A 202 -15.88 19.39 -13.01
C LEU A 202 -15.33 19.09 -11.62
N PRO A 203 -16.20 18.82 -10.61
CA PRO A 203 -15.76 18.36 -9.32
C PRO A 203 -14.85 17.12 -9.43
N ASP A 204 -13.78 17.10 -8.65
CA ASP A 204 -12.86 15.97 -8.63
C ASP A 204 -13.50 14.77 -7.93
N LEU A 205 -13.92 13.80 -8.71
CA LEU A 205 -14.52 12.55 -8.22
C LEU A 205 -13.51 11.41 -8.08
N LEU A 206 -12.20 11.64 -8.34
CA LEU A 206 -11.18 10.61 -8.17
C LEU A 206 -11.18 10.04 -6.75
N GLY A 207 -11.43 10.90 -5.75
CA GLY A 207 -11.52 10.52 -4.35
C GLY A 207 -12.59 9.47 -4.03
N LEU A 208 -13.64 9.34 -4.84
CA LEU A 208 -14.68 8.31 -4.64
C LEU A 208 -14.18 6.89 -4.95
N PHE A 209 -13.13 6.77 -5.75
CA PHE A 209 -12.58 5.50 -6.22
C PHE A 209 -11.22 5.18 -5.62
N THR A 210 -10.58 6.16 -4.97
CA THR A 210 -9.40 5.94 -4.14
C THR A 210 -9.84 5.60 -2.72
N LEU A 211 -9.12 4.70 -2.02
CA LEU A 211 -9.51 4.22 -0.68
C LEU A 211 -10.90 3.55 -0.62
N ALA A 212 -11.49 3.20 -1.75
CA ALA A 212 -12.85 2.67 -1.84
C ALA A 212 -12.92 1.15 -1.65
N ALA A 213 -11.81 0.46 -1.45
CA ALA A 213 -11.75 -1.00 -1.27
C ALA A 213 -12.51 -1.82 -2.34
N GLY A 214 -12.62 -1.32 -3.58
CA GLY A 214 -13.36 -1.97 -4.67
C GLY A 214 -14.87 -1.91 -4.53
N SER A 215 -15.40 -1.09 -3.62
CA SER A 215 -16.85 -1.02 -3.36
C SER A 215 -17.59 -0.03 -4.26
N MET A 216 -16.91 0.91 -4.91
CA MET A 216 -17.53 1.95 -5.76
C MET A 216 -17.45 1.63 -7.25
N GLY A 217 -16.49 0.80 -7.65
CA GLY A 217 -16.22 0.44 -9.04
C GLY A 217 -14.93 -0.34 -9.17
N ILE A 218 -14.69 -0.89 -10.36
CA ILE A 218 -13.46 -1.63 -10.68
C ILE A 218 -12.56 -0.76 -11.55
N ILE A 219 -11.36 -0.46 -11.05
CA ILE A 219 -10.35 0.35 -11.76
C ILE A 219 -9.70 -0.51 -12.83
N THR A 220 -9.87 -0.11 -14.09
CA THR A 220 -9.27 -0.79 -15.25
C THR A 220 -8.06 -0.06 -15.81
N LYS A 221 -7.99 1.27 -15.66
CA LYS A 221 -6.79 2.05 -16.05
C LYS A 221 -6.48 3.12 -15.02
N VAL A 222 -5.20 3.42 -14.89
CA VAL A 222 -4.70 4.47 -14.01
C VAL A 222 -3.75 5.35 -14.80
N CYS A 223 -3.95 6.67 -14.72
CA CYS A 223 -2.99 7.67 -15.15
C CYS A 223 -2.33 8.26 -13.91
N LEU A 224 -1.01 8.14 -13.82
CA LEU A 224 -0.22 8.59 -12.68
C LEU A 224 0.79 9.66 -13.08
N ARG A 225 1.06 10.59 -12.18
CA ARG A 225 2.20 11.48 -12.26
C ARG A 225 3.50 10.67 -12.14
N ALA A 226 4.48 11.04 -12.96
CA ALA A 226 5.87 10.65 -12.79
C ALA A 226 6.72 11.87 -12.41
N ILE A 227 7.93 11.64 -11.93
CA ILE A 227 8.92 12.68 -11.65
C ILE A 227 10.27 12.28 -12.23
N GLU A 228 11.16 13.23 -12.40
CA GLU A 228 12.57 12.91 -12.68
C GLU A 228 13.16 12.11 -11.53
N GLY A 229 13.87 11.05 -11.88
CA GLY A 229 14.45 10.14 -10.92
C GLY A 229 15.75 9.54 -11.44
N ARG A 230 16.77 10.36 -11.65
CA ARG A 230 18.08 9.90 -12.08
C ARG A 230 18.77 9.21 -10.91
N ARG A 231 19.34 8.03 -11.19
CA ARG A 231 19.98 7.20 -10.15
C ARG A 231 21.15 7.90 -9.46
N GLU A 232 21.90 8.66 -10.20
CA GLU A 232 23.07 9.41 -9.70
C GLU A 232 22.71 10.48 -8.65
N TRP A 233 21.46 10.89 -8.59
CA TRP A 233 20.96 11.91 -7.67
C TRP A 233 19.98 11.39 -6.61
N LEU A 234 19.99 10.08 -6.40
CA LEU A 234 19.19 9.43 -5.37
C LEU A 234 20.14 8.82 -4.34
N HIS A 235 20.19 9.42 -3.15
CA HIS A 235 21.07 9.01 -2.06
C HIS A 235 20.26 8.60 -0.85
N ASP A 236 20.67 7.51 -0.21
CA ASP A 236 20.04 6.97 0.99
C ASP A 236 20.99 6.98 2.19
N TYR A 237 20.39 7.19 3.37
CA TYR A 237 21.08 7.30 4.64
C TYR A 237 20.33 6.52 5.71
N CYS A 238 21.04 6.03 6.68
CA CYS A 238 20.46 5.46 7.89
C CYS A 238 21.03 6.17 9.12
N TYR A 239 20.14 6.63 9.99
CA TYR A 239 20.49 7.20 11.28
C TYR A 239 19.88 6.39 12.39
N THR A 240 20.63 6.23 13.49
CA THR A 240 20.14 5.53 14.69
C THR A 240 20.00 6.51 15.84
N PHE A 241 19.03 6.24 16.69
CA PHE A 241 18.74 7.00 17.90
C PHE A 241 18.44 6.04 19.05
N ARG A 242 18.74 6.47 20.28
CA ARG A 242 18.38 5.74 21.49
C ARG A 242 16.89 5.93 21.81
N ARG A 243 16.37 5.03 22.67
CA ARG A 243 14.95 5.02 23.05
C ARG A 243 14.50 6.33 23.68
N GLU A 244 15.30 6.92 24.53
CA GLU A 244 15.01 8.18 25.22
C GLU A 244 15.10 9.44 24.35
N GLN A 245 15.53 9.31 23.10
CA GLN A 245 15.64 10.43 22.15
C GLN A 245 14.41 10.60 21.25
N ILE A 246 13.30 9.88 21.51
CA ILE A 246 12.13 9.88 20.64
C ILE A 246 11.50 11.27 20.44
N ASP A 247 11.54 12.13 21.47
CA ASP A 247 11.11 13.52 21.39
C ASP A 247 11.98 14.32 20.38
N ARG A 248 13.30 14.13 20.43
CA ARG A 248 14.25 14.77 19.49
C ARG A 248 14.10 14.22 18.08
N VAL A 249 13.83 12.92 17.96
CA VAL A 249 13.49 12.29 16.67
C VAL A 249 12.24 12.95 16.09
N GLN A 250 11.19 13.08 16.88
CA GLN A 250 9.96 13.76 16.47
C GLN A 250 10.23 15.17 15.94
N ASP A 251 11.00 15.98 16.66
CA ASP A 251 11.34 17.34 16.25
C ASP A 251 12.18 17.36 14.98
N ALA A 252 13.13 16.43 14.83
CA ALA A 252 13.94 16.30 13.63
C ALA A 252 13.09 15.95 12.40
N LEU A 253 12.16 15.01 12.53
CA LEU A 253 11.22 14.63 11.48
C LEU A 253 10.38 15.83 11.03
N ILE A 254 9.84 16.61 11.97
CA ILE A 254 9.06 17.82 11.68
C ILE A 254 9.90 18.85 10.91
N GLN A 255 11.17 19.05 11.30
CA GLN A 255 12.07 19.99 10.61
C GLN A 255 12.41 19.53 9.19
N LEU A 256 12.64 18.23 8.98
CA LEU A 256 12.96 17.66 7.67
C LEU A 256 11.78 17.80 6.71
N VAL A 257 10.56 17.48 7.17
CA VAL A 257 9.33 17.61 6.37
C VAL A 257 9.07 19.08 6.01
N LYS A 258 9.05 19.98 7.00
CA LYS A 258 8.83 21.42 6.76
C LYS A 258 9.88 22.05 5.87
N GLY A 259 11.11 21.54 5.95
CA GLY A 259 12.23 22.03 5.15
C GLY A 259 12.28 21.48 3.74
N GLU A 260 11.39 20.53 3.41
CA GLU A 260 11.35 19.81 2.12
C GLU A 260 12.72 19.22 1.72
N VAL A 261 13.50 18.80 2.72
CA VAL A 261 14.88 18.37 2.55
C VAL A 261 14.97 16.97 1.95
N VAL A 262 14.03 16.10 2.32
CA VAL A 262 14.07 14.66 2.05
C VAL A 262 12.95 14.24 1.09
N TYR A 263 13.22 13.18 0.36
CA TYR A 263 12.21 12.53 -0.47
C TYR A 263 11.35 11.60 0.36
N ASP A 264 11.99 10.79 1.21
CA ASP A 264 11.29 9.82 2.05
C ASP A 264 12.01 9.61 3.38
N ILE A 265 11.24 9.32 4.42
CA ILE A 265 11.72 8.86 5.72
C ILE A 265 10.89 7.66 6.15
N HIS A 266 11.59 6.55 6.34
CA HIS A 266 11.06 5.34 6.91
C HIS A 266 11.57 5.19 8.35
N PHE A 267 10.67 5.27 9.31
CA PHE A 267 10.96 5.14 10.74
C PHE A 267 10.67 3.72 11.20
N THR A 268 11.65 3.08 11.84
CA THR A 268 11.50 1.72 12.37
C THR A 268 12.18 1.61 13.74
N ASP A 269 11.90 0.54 14.46
CA ASP A 269 12.57 0.24 15.72
C ASP A 269 13.53 -0.95 15.63
N ARG A 270 14.23 -1.24 16.73
CA ARG A 270 15.21 -2.31 16.80
C ARG A 270 14.67 -3.71 16.50
N TRP A 271 13.37 -3.93 16.69
CA TRP A 271 12.76 -5.22 16.44
C TRP A 271 12.67 -5.54 14.95
N GLN A 272 12.42 -4.55 14.13
CA GLN A 272 12.43 -4.71 12.68
C GLN A 272 13.86 -4.87 12.14
N TYR A 273 14.85 -4.24 12.78
CA TYR A 273 16.25 -4.29 12.37
C TYR A 273 16.98 -5.56 12.78
N HIS A 274 16.45 -6.31 13.72
CA HIS A 274 17.09 -7.52 14.19
C HIS A 274 17.32 -8.53 13.04
N TRP A 275 16.37 -8.66 12.14
CA TRP A 275 16.42 -9.63 11.05
C TRP A 275 17.40 -9.27 9.90
N PRO A 276 17.37 -8.07 9.32
CA PRO A 276 18.37 -7.67 8.34
C PRO A 276 19.79 -7.73 8.85
N MET A 277 20.00 -7.49 10.16
CA MET A 277 21.30 -7.58 10.80
C MET A 277 21.81 -9.02 10.92
N GLU A 278 20.94 -9.99 11.16
CA GLU A 278 21.31 -11.40 11.21
C GLU A 278 21.70 -11.96 9.85
N GLU A 279 21.11 -11.45 8.77
CA GLU A 279 21.41 -11.85 7.38
C GLU A 279 22.67 -11.19 6.81
N GLY A 280 23.39 -10.37 7.57
CA GLY A 280 24.64 -9.74 7.12
C GLY A 280 24.44 -8.55 6.18
N LEU A 281 23.19 -8.01 6.12
CA LEU A 281 22.88 -6.82 5.33
C LEU A 281 23.42 -5.52 5.96
N TYR A 282 23.84 -5.58 7.22
CA TYR A 282 24.38 -4.44 7.98
C TYR A 282 25.64 -4.85 8.77
N ASP A 283 26.64 -3.96 8.83
CA ASP A 283 27.80 -4.14 9.70
C ASP A 283 27.44 -3.85 11.15
N LYS A 284 27.23 -4.85 11.91
CA LYS A 284 26.88 -4.76 13.34
C LYS A 284 27.83 -3.87 14.13
N THR A 285 29.07 -3.69 13.67
CA THR A 285 30.11 -2.92 14.38
C THR A 285 29.90 -1.40 14.28
N SER A 286 29.10 -0.93 13.31
CA SER A 286 28.82 0.49 13.13
C SER A 286 27.56 0.97 13.86
N ILE A 287 26.77 0.03 14.42
CA ILE A 287 25.53 0.34 15.12
C ILE A 287 25.80 0.36 16.62
N PRO A 288 25.49 1.47 17.33
CA PRO A 288 25.61 1.51 18.78
C PRO A 288 24.77 0.42 19.45
N ASP A 289 25.28 -0.20 20.52
CA ASP A 289 24.59 -1.26 21.26
C ASP A 289 23.24 -0.78 21.85
N ASP A 290 23.11 0.50 22.12
CA ASP A 290 21.92 1.16 22.65
C ASP A 290 21.01 1.76 21.55
N ALA A 291 21.31 1.50 20.27
CA ALA A 291 20.46 1.92 19.16
C ALA A 291 19.06 1.31 19.30
N TRP A 292 18.06 2.16 19.19
CA TRP A 292 16.66 1.76 19.32
C TRP A 292 15.82 2.08 18.09
N PHE A 293 15.91 3.32 17.60
CA PHE A 293 15.21 3.75 16.40
C PHE A 293 16.17 3.84 15.22
N PHE A 294 15.65 3.55 14.04
CA PHE A 294 16.36 3.61 12.77
C PHE A 294 15.55 4.41 11.78
N LEU A 295 16.14 5.48 11.29
CA LEU A 295 15.56 6.38 10.31
C LEU A 295 16.27 6.19 8.97
N LYS A 296 15.63 5.47 8.06
CA LYS A 296 16.08 5.38 6.68
C LYS A 296 15.57 6.59 5.95
N THR A 297 16.46 7.34 5.38
CA THR A 297 16.16 8.63 4.76
C THR A 297 16.69 8.66 3.35
N VAL A 298 15.83 9.00 2.41
CA VAL A 298 16.19 9.13 1.01
C VAL A 298 16.14 10.58 0.60
N ILE A 299 17.19 11.03 -0.07
CA ILE A 299 17.28 12.34 -0.71
C ILE A 299 17.22 12.13 -2.23
N ILE A 300 16.45 12.98 -2.88
CA ILE A 300 16.40 13.08 -4.34
C ILE A 300 16.80 14.50 -4.73
N ALA A 301 17.63 14.63 -5.77
CA ALA A 301 18.08 15.91 -6.29
C ALA A 301 18.10 15.89 -7.82
N ARG A 302 18.33 17.04 -8.42
CA ARG A 302 18.45 17.22 -9.88
C ARG A 302 19.90 17.39 -10.32
N ASP A 303 20.77 17.78 -9.39
CA ASP A 303 22.18 18.07 -9.63
C ASP A 303 23.01 17.96 -8.33
N GLU A 304 24.34 18.14 -8.47
CA GLU A 304 25.32 18.04 -7.39
C GLU A 304 25.15 19.15 -6.33
N GLU A 305 24.74 20.33 -6.73
CA GLU A 305 24.56 21.44 -5.79
C GLU A 305 23.35 21.19 -4.89
N GLU A 306 22.24 20.75 -5.48
CA GLU A 306 21.02 20.44 -4.72
C GLU A 306 21.23 19.26 -3.76
N ILE A 307 21.92 18.17 -4.19
CA ILE A 307 22.17 17.03 -3.30
C ILE A 307 23.05 17.43 -2.13
N ALA A 308 24.16 18.15 -2.38
CA ALA A 308 25.07 18.61 -1.33
C ALA A 308 24.38 19.53 -0.30
N PHE A 309 23.50 20.42 -0.78
CA PHE A 309 22.72 21.30 0.10
C PHE A 309 21.77 20.49 1.01
N LYS A 310 21.02 19.56 0.41
CA LYS A 310 20.05 18.72 1.15
C LYS A 310 20.75 17.82 2.16
N GLU A 311 21.85 17.18 1.77
CA GLU A 311 22.66 16.33 2.65
C GLU A 311 23.18 17.12 3.86
N LYS A 312 23.79 18.27 3.62
CA LYS A 312 24.31 19.13 4.69
C LYS A 312 23.21 19.50 5.68
N ARG A 313 22.02 19.83 5.18
CA ARG A 313 20.89 20.23 6.03
C ARG A 313 20.34 19.04 6.82
N MET A 314 20.14 17.88 6.18
CA MET A 314 19.70 16.65 6.83
C MET A 314 20.67 16.22 7.93
N ARG A 315 21.98 16.13 7.63
CA ARG A 315 23.00 15.72 8.58
C ARG A 315 23.03 16.64 9.80
N ARG A 316 22.93 17.95 9.60
CA ARG A 316 22.85 18.90 10.70
C ARG A 316 21.66 18.63 11.61
N ILE A 317 20.46 18.47 11.05
CA ILE A 317 19.22 18.22 11.81
C ILE A 317 19.35 16.92 12.63
N TYR A 318 19.82 15.83 12.02
CA TYR A 318 19.96 14.57 12.73
C TYR A 318 21.04 14.61 13.81
N HIS A 319 22.19 15.26 13.56
CA HIS A 319 23.25 15.39 14.56
C HIS A 319 22.82 16.27 15.75
N GLU A 320 22.10 17.37 15.51
CA GLU A 320 21.52 18.21 16.57
C GLU A 320 20.52 17.43 17.43
N ALA A 321 19.78 16.47 16.83
CA ALA A 321 18.91 15.56 17.54
C ALA A 321 19.65 14.42 18.28
N GLY A 322 20.97 14.30 18.10
CA GLY A 322 21.81 13.25 18.69
C GLY A 322 21.81 11.93 17.93
N GLY A 323 21.45 11.97 16.66
CA GLY A 323 21.51 10.82 15.76
C GLY A 323 22.93 10.41 15.40
N VAL A 324 23.16 9.13 15.29
CA VAL A 324 24.42 8.53 14.83
C VAL A 324 24.19 7.96 13.43
N GLU A 325 24.96 8.45 12.46
CA GLU A 325 24.91 7.92 11.11
C GLU A 325 25.53 6.51 11.07
N VAL A 326 24.78 5.56 10.55
CA VAL A 326 25.26 4.20 10.30
C VAL A 326 26.05 4.21 9.01
N LYS A 327 27.37 4.11 9.14
CA LYS A 327 28.24 4.14 7.98
C LYS A 327 28.11 2.87 7.12
N GLU A 328 27.81 3.10 5.88
CA GLU A 328 28.14 2.28 4.70
C GLU A 328 28.06 0.75 4.82
N ILE A 329 26.87 0.25 5.05
CA ILE A 329 26.73 -1.19 4.93
C ILE A 329 25.86 -1.56 3.75
N ALA A 330 24.90 -0.70 3.50
CA ALA A 330 24.09 -0.79 2.28
C ALA A 330 24.95 -0.77 1.00
N GLU A 331 26.02 0.00 0.94
CA GLU A 331 26.90 0.01 -0.24
C GLU A 331 27.72 -1.26 -0.45
N LYS A 332 28.19 -1.92 0.59
CA LYS A 332 29.04 -3.13 0.42
C LYS A 332 28.23 -4.42 0.34
N ALA A 333 27.23 -4.62 1.14
CA ALA A 333 26.43 -5.86 1.10
C ALA A 333 25.32 -5.80 0.04
N MET A 334 24.65 -4.67 -0.14
CA MET A 334 23.77 -4.42 -1.27
C MET A 334 24.56 -4.07 -2.54
N GLY A 335 25.73 -3.46 -2.45
CA GLY A 335 26.55 -3.10 -3.59
C GLY A 335 26.94 -4.27 -4.45
N ALA A 336 27.38 -5.39 -3.88
CA ALA A 336 27.73 -6.57 -4.63
C ALA A 336 26.50 -7.26 -5.26
N LYS A 337 25.46 -7.54 -4.48
CA LYS A 337 24.21 -8.14 -4.97
C LYS A 337 23.36 -7.19 -5.82
N ALA A 338 23.29 -5.92 -5.43
CA ALA A 338 22.55 -4.93 -6.18
C ALA A 338 23.24 -4.56 -7.50
N GLN A 339 24.56 -4.50 -7.53
CA GLN A 339 25.33 -4.32 -8.79
C GLN A 339 25.18 -5.51 -9.73
N GLU A 340 25.15 -6.74 -9.21
CA GLU A 340 24.88 -7.94 -9.97
C GLU A 340 23.51 -7.91 -10.65
N HIS A 341 22.52 -7.27 -10.00
CA HIS A 341 21.15 -7.09 -10.53
C HIS A 341 20.86 -5.68 -11.07
N GLY A 342 21.87 -4.81 -11.16
CA GLY A 342 21.70 -3.44 -11.66
C GLY A 342 20.91 -2.51 -10.72
N LEU A 343 20.78 -2.89 -9.45
CA LEU A 343 20.08 -2.12 -8.42
C LEU A 343 21.05 -1.16 -7.71
N ARG A 344 20.56 0.01 -7.33
CA ARG A 344 21.34 0.99 -6.56
C ARG A 344 20.45 1.62 -5.49
N GLY A 345 20.88 1.48 -4.24
CA GLY A 345 20.24 2.08 -3.09
C GLY A 345 18.97 1.38 -2.61
N TRP A 346 18.55 1.75 -1.41
CA TRP A 346 17.43 1.16 -0.70
C TRP A 346 16.08 1.17 -1.44
N PRO A 347 15.67 2.25 -2.11
CA PRO A 347 14.41 2.24 -2.84
C PRO A 347 14.37 1.22 -3.97
N ASP A 348 15.46 1.10 -4.73
CA ASP A 348 15.56 0.10 -5.80
C ASP A 348 15.56 -1.33 -5.22
N TYR A 349 16.25 -1.55 -4.10
CA TYR A 349 16.31 -2.85 -3.45
C TYR A 349 14.94 -3.30 -2.92
N HIS A 350 14.20 -2.43 -2.26
CA HIS A 350 12.86 -2.75 -1.75
C HIS A 350 11.83 -3.02 -2.84
N ILE A 351 11.96 -2.36 -3.99
CA ILE A 351 11.03 -2.53 -5.09
C ILE A 351 11.41 -3.73 -5.95
N MET A 352 12.71 -3.93 -6.17
CA MET A 352 13.24 -4.78 -7.20
C MET A 352 14.03 -5.99 -6.67
N GLY A 353 14.38 -6.00 -5.39
CA GLY A 353 15.15 -7.08 -4.80
C GLY A 353 14.30 -8.35 -4.57
N PRO A 354 14.84 -9.54 -4.87
CA PRO A 354 14.17 -10.80 -4.57
C PRO A 354 14.00 -11.04 -3.05
N ASP A 355 14.79 -10.34 -2.24
CA ASP A 355 14.83 -10.44 -0.79
C ASP A 355 14.21 -9.23 -0.10
N GLY A 356 13.48 -8.38 -0.84
CA GLY A 356 12.80 -7.22 -0.28
C GLY A 356 11.94 -7.60 0.93
N TRP A 357 11.40 -6.60 1.61
CA TRP A 357 10.63 -6.76 2.84
C TRP A 357 9.59 -7.90 2.81
N CYS A 358 9.06 -8.24 1.63
CA CYS A 358 8.23 -9.43 1.41
C CYS A 358 8.95 -10.76 1.75
N GLY A 359 10.24 -10.84 1.50
CA GLY A 359 11.01 -12.05 1.78
C GLY A 359 11.09 -12.34 3.27
N SER A 360 11.27 -11.32 4.10
CA SER A 360 11.33 -11.47 5.55
C SER A 360 9.98 -11.88 6.15
N VAL A 361 8.89 -11.31 5.66
CA VAL A 361 7.53 -11.69 6.10
C VAL A 361 7.16 -13.12 5.70
N ILE A 362 7.57 -13.55 4.50
CA ILE A 362 7.29 -14.91 4.00
C ILE A 362 8.19 -15.94 4.68
N ARG A 363 9.45 -15.61 4.96
CA ARG A 363 10.42 -16.55 5.57
C ARG A 363 10.06 -16.99 6.97
N HIS A 364 9.35 -16.16 7.73
CA HIS A 364 8.98 -16.52 9.10
C HIS A 364 7.72 -17.38 9.18
N SER A 365 7.15 -17.83 8.05
CA SER A 365 5.98 -18.75 7.95
C SER A 365 4.88 -18.49 8.98
N GLY A 366 5.08 -17.49 9.83
CA GLY A 366 4.15 -17.05 10.84
C GLY A 366 3.12 -16.09 10.27
N MET A 367 1.96 -16.10 10.87
CA MET A 367 1.02 -15.02 10.67
C MET A 367 1.48 -13.82 11.50
N PHE A 368 1.34 -12.64 10.92
CA PHE A 368 1.49 -11.42 11.68
C PHE A 368 0.14 -10.73 11.85
N ALA A 369 -0.02 -10.08 12.98
CA ALA A 369 -1.09 -9.15 13.19
C ALA A 369 -0.56 -7.73 13.00
N VAL A 370 -1.29 -6.91 12.26
CA VAL A 370 -0.93 -5.54 11.99
C VAL A 370 -2.10 -4.60 12.27
N THR A 371 -1.80 -3.47 12.89
CA THR A 371 -2.72 -2.35 12.99
C THR A 371 -2.12 -1.16 12.24
N SER A 372 -2.89 -0.55 11.35
CA SER A 372 -2.41 0.54 10.50
C SER A 372 -3.17 1.81 10.81
N LYS A 373 -2.46 2.85 11.27
CA LYS A 373 -3.01 4.09 11.80
C LYS A 373 -2.27 5.29 11.26
N MET A 374 -2.94 6.45 11.30
CA MET A 374 -2.32 7.74 11.02
C MET A 374 -2.68 8.75 12.10
N TYR A 375 -1.68 9.50 12.54
CA TYR A 375 -1.80 10.55 13.53
C TYR A 375 -0.73 11.63 13.30
N PRO A 376 -0.88 12.84 13.88
CA PRO A 376 0.15 13.88 13.75
C PRO A 376 1.49 13.45 14.35
N LEU A 377 2.60 13.83 13.73
CA LEU A 377 3.95 13.56 14.23
C LEU A 377 4.16 14.00 15.68
N THR A 378 3.48 15.05 16.12
CA THR A 378 3.54 15.56 17.50
C THR A 378 3.06 14.57 18.57
N PHE A 379 2.45 13.46 18.17
CA PHE A 379 2.02 12.39 19.07
C PHE A 379 2.88 11.11 18.95
N LEU A 380 3.99 11.15 18.23
CA LEU A 380 4.85 9.98 17.99
C LEU A 380 5.24 9.28 19.30
N GLN A 381 5.78 10.06 20.27
CA GLN A 381 6.19 9.50 21.54
C GLN A 381 5.03 8.86 22.30
N GLU A 382 3.90 9.58 22.45
CA GLU A 382 2.74 9.09 23.18
C GLU A 382 2.20 7.80 22.58
N MET A 383 2.05 7.75 21.27
CA MET A 383 1.49 6.59 20.57
C MET A 383 2.41 5.38 20.61
N TYR A 384 3.73 5.61 20.52
CA TYR A 384 4.73 4.57 20.70
C TYR A 384 4.68 3.97 22.11
N ASP A 385 4.67 4.83 23.15
CA ASP A 385 4.63 4.42 24.55
C ASP A 385 3.37 3.61 24.88
N LEU A 386 2.22 4.01 24.30
CA LEU A 386 0.94 3.30 24.49
C LEU A 386 0.94 1.90 23.86
N ASP A 387 1.51 1.77 22.65
CA ASP A 387 1.59 0.45 22.00
C ASP A 387 2.61 -0.46 22.70
N GLU A 388 3.77 0.07 23.07
CA GLU A 388 4.76 -0.67 23.85
C GLU A 388 4.17 -1.19 25.16
N ALA A 389 3.43 -0.34 25.89
CA ALA A 389 2.76 -0.73 27.13
C ALA A 389 1.68 -1.79 26.88
N ALA A 390 0.89 -1.64 25.82
CA ALA A 390 -0.14 -2.61 25.46
C ALA A 390 0.44 -3.98 25.07
N LYS A 391 1.55 -4.00 24.32
CA LYS A 391 2.26 -5.23 23.96
C LYS A 391 2.84 -5.92 25.19
N LYS A 392 3.47 -5.15 26.12
CA LYS A 392 3.98 -5.68 27.41
C LYS A 392 2.87 -6.27 28.28
N GLU A 393 1.74 -5.56 28.44
CA GLU A 393 0.57 -6.05 29.18
C GLU A 393 0.00 -7.34 28.59
N CYS A 394 0.09 -7.51 27.30
CA CYS A 394 -0.44 -8.68 26.60
C CYS A 394 0.56 -9.85 26.47
N GLY A 395 1.81 -9.70 26.95
CA GLY A 395 2.83 -10.74 26.82
C GLY A 395 3.32 -10.94 25.39
N LEU A 396 3.44 -9.83 24.62
CA LEU A 396 3.86 -9.80 23.21
C LEU A 396 5.14 -8.96 23.00
N TRP A 397 5.87 -8.64 24.08
CA TRP A 397 7.07 -7.79 24.03
C TRP A 397 8.34 -8.61 24.22
N ASP A 398 8.63 -9.50 23.30
CA ASP A 398 9.78 -10.39 23.30
C ASP A 398 10.26 -10.71 21.89
N ALA A 399 11.36 -11.44 21.76
CA ALA A 399 11.96 -11.79 20.48
C ALA A 399 11.10 -12.77 19.65
N GLU A 400 10.27 -13.61 20.28
CA GLU A 400 9.40 -14.56 19.60
C GLU A 400 8.30 -13.84 18.84
N HIS A 401 7.69 -12.82 19.48
CA HIS A 401 6.61 -12.03 18.88
C HIS A 401 7.12 -10.87 18.04
N SER A 402 8.40 -10.53 18.14
CA SER A 402 9.06 -9.45 17.38
C SER A 402 8.17 -8.21 17.21
N PRO A 403 7.91 -7.45 18.29
CA PRO A 403 6.88 -6.40 18.36
C PRO A 403 7.30 -5.11 17.64
N GLN A 404 7.28 -5.13 16.33
CA GLN A 404 7.83 -4.10 15.45
C GLN A 404 6.93 -2.88 15.32
N HIS A 405 7.59 -1.74 15.04
CA HIS A 405 6.99 -0.52 14.54
C HIS A 405 7.58 -0.21 13.18
N ASP A 406 6.72 -0.08 12.20
CA ASP A 406 7.06 0.24 10.81
C ASP A 406 6.24 1.47 10.37
N SER A 407 6.92 2.57 10.08
CA SER A 407 6.23 3.84 9.96
C SER A 407 6.76 4.67 8.81
N TYR A 408 5.84 5.34 8.13
CA TYR A 408 6.11 6.28 7.05
C TYR A 408 5.74 7.68 7.50
N VAL A 409 6.70 8.59 7.42
CA VAL A 409 6.46 10.01 7.67
C VAL A 409 5.75 10.60 6.46
N THR A 410 4.67 11.38 6.69
CA THR A 410 3.87 11.93 5.59
C THR A 410 4.14 13.41 5.37
N ARG A 411 3.88 13.87 4.14
CA ARG A 411 4.01 15.28 3.74
C ARG A 411 3.25 16.25 4.65
N ASP A 412 2.12 15.82 5.20
CA ASP A 412 1.23 16.65 5.98
C ASP A 412 1.55 16.63 7.48
N LEU A 413 2.83 16.37 7.84
CA LEU A 413 3.29 16.26 9.23
C LEU A 413 2.58 15.17 10.04
N GLY A 414 2.12 14.15 9.35
CA GLY A 414 1.61 12.94 9.96
C GLY A 414 2.64 11.82 9.97
N ILE A 415 2.32 10.78 10.69
CA ILE A 415 2.99 9.49 10.61
C ILE A 415 1.94 8.41 10.35
N LYS A 416 2.15 7.65 9.31
CA LYS A 416 1.40 6.43 9.07
C LYS A 416 2.18 5.29 9.69
N GLU A 417 1.64 4.72 10.72
CA GLU A 417 2.33 3.72 11.53
C GLU A 417 1.63 2.36 11.46
N GLU A 418 2.43 1.35 11.30
CA GLU A 418 2.04 -0.05 11.39
C GLU A 418 2.67 -0.67 12.63
N TYR A 419 1.84 -1.13 13.55
CA TYR A 419 2.26 -1.93 14.69
C TYR A 419 2.12 -3.39 14.33
N PHE A 420 3.20 -4.13 14.45
CA PHE A 420 3.25 -5.55 14.14
C PHE A 420 3.52 -6.39 15.37
N VAL A 421 2.98 -7.58 15.35
CA VAL A 421 3.43 -8.72 16.17
C VAL A 421 3.34 -9.99 15.34
N PHE A 422 4.29 -10.87 15.49
CA PHE A 422 4.23 -12.22 14.93
C PHE A 422 3.62 -13.17 15.95
N TYR A 423 2.88 -14.17 15.52
CA TYR A 423 2.22 -15.10 16.40
C TYR A 423 1.95 -16.44 15.71
N ASN A 424 1.79 -17.49 16.50
CA ASN A 424 1.37 -18.79 16.00
C ASN A 424 -0.17 -18.84 15.90
N PRO A 425 -0.75 -18.87 14.68
CA PRO A 425 -2.21 -18.88 14.51
C PRO A 425 -2.88 -20.19 14.92
N TYR A 426 -2.10 -21.21 15.23
CA TYR A 426 -2.56 -22.52 15.72
C TYR A 426 -2.44 -22.66 17.24
N ASP A 427 -1.88 -21.66 17.92
CA ASP A 427 -1.82 -21.57 19.37
C ASP A 427 -2.92 -20.63 19.88
N GLU A 428 -3.86 -21.18 20.63
CA GLU A 428 -5.00 -20.42 21.15
C GLU A 428 -4.59 -19.34 22.16
N ASP A 429 -3.51 -19.55 22.91
CA ASP A 429 -2.97 -18.56 23.86
C ASP A 429 -2.40 -17.36 23.09
N ASP A 430 -1.58 -17.61 22.08
CA ASP A 430 -1.04 -16.55 21.23
C ASP A 430 -2.14 -15.76 20.52
N VAL A 431 -3.11 -16.45 19.95
CA VAL A 431 -4.30 -15.83 19.35
C VAL A 431 -5.05 -14.98 20.38
N GLY A 432 -5.16 -15.45 21.63
CA GLY A 432 -5.76 -14.72 22.73
C GLY A 432 -5.00 -13.43 23.09
N LYS A 433 -3.67 -13.50 23.20
CA LYS A 433 -2.79 -12.34 23.43
C LYS A 433 -2.93 -11.29 22.35
N VAL A 434 -2.90 -11.71 21.08
CA VAL A 434 -3.04 -10.82 19.93
C VAL A 434 -4.41 -10.14 19.90
N ARG A 435 -5.49 -10.87 20.18
CA ARG A 435 -6.85 -10.29 20.29
C ARG A 435 -6.92 -9.21 21.37
N LYS A 436 -6.36 -9.50 22.56
CA LYS A 436 -6.32 -8.56 23.68
C LYS A 436 -5.55 -7.29 23.29
N TRP A 437 -4.36 -7.43 22.68
CA TRP A 437 -3.56 -6.31 22.20
C TRP A 437 -4.30 -5.47 21.18
N MET A 438 -4.91 -6.08 20.16
CA MET A 438 -5.68 -5.36 19.15
C MET A 438 -6.84 -4.56 19.76
N GLY A 439 -7.52 -5.11 20.77
CA GLY A 439 -8.55 -4.42 21.54
C GLY A 439 -8.00 -3.19 22.25
N ARG A 440 -6.83 -3.30 22.90
CA ARG A 440 -6.16 -2.17 23.57
C ARG A 440 -5.75 -1.07 22.59
N VAL A 441 -5.17 -1.47 21.45
CA VAL A 441 -4.80 -0.53 20.37
C VAL A 441 -6.03 0.20 19.84
N GLN A 442 -7.14 -0.49 19.66
CA GLN A 442 -8.39 0.12 19.21
C GLN A 442 -8.93 1.10 20.25
N GLU A 443 -8.89 0.75 21.52
CA GLU A 443 -9.36 1.61 22.62
C GLU A 443 -8.61 2.94 22.66
N PHE A 444 -7.27 2.92 22.78
CA PHE A 444 -6.51 4.16 22.89
C PHE A 444 -6.53 4.99 21.59
N SER A 445 -6.59 4.31 20.41
CA SER A 445 -6.71 5.00 19.13
C SER A 445 -8.05 5.76 19.00
N ASN A 446 -9.14 5.14 19.45
CA ASN A 446 -10.46 5.76 19.42
C ASN A 446 -10.56 6.96 20.38
N GLN A 447 -10.01 6.83 21.59
CA GLN A 447 -9.95 7.91 22.57
C GLN A 447 -9.25 9.17 22.03
N ARG A 448 -8.24 8.99 21.18
CA ARG A 448 -7.42 10.05 20.58
C ARG A 448 -7.87 10.54 19.22
N GLY A 449 -8.81 9.85 18.61
CA GLY A 449 -9.31 10.22 17.29
C GLY A 449 -8.38 9.87 16.14
N VAL A 450 -7.56 8.86 16.33
CA VAL A 450 -6.66 8.34 15.30
C VAL A 450 -7.41 7.94 14.03
N VAL A 451 -6.84 8.24 12.88
CA VAL A 451 -7.38 7.83 11.58
C VAL A 451 -6.84 6.44 11.23
N TRP A 452 -7.74 5.52 10.96
CA TRP A 452 -7.38 4.19 10.47
C TRP A 452 -7.15 4.26 8.96
N THR A 453 -5.98 3.86 8.51
CA THR A 453 -5.59 4.01 7.09
C THR A 453 -5.91 2.82 6.22
N ALA A 454 -6.25 1.70 6.82
CA ALA A 454 -6.76 0.55 6.10
C ALA A 454 -7.92 -0.04 6.91
N PRO A 455 -9.14 -0.01 6.41
CA PRO A 455 -10.19 -0.83 6.96
C PRO A 455 -9.81 -2.28 6.73
N THR A 456 -9.12 -2.86 7.71
CA THR A 456 -8.89 -4.31 7.71
C THR A 456 -10.19 -4.99 8.10
N LEU A 457 -10.38 -6.23 7.68
CA LEU A 457 -11.56 -7.01 8.09
C LEU A 457 -11.71 -7.12 9.62
N SER A 458 -10.61 -6.93 10.36
CA SER A 458 -10.59 -6.90 11.83
C SER A 458 -11.16 -5.62 12.43
N THR A 459 -11.24 -4.53 11.66
CA THR A 459 -11.81 -3.25 12.10
C THR A 459 -13.28 -3.09 11.68
N LYS A 460 -13.92 -4.16 11.20
CA LYS A 460 -15.34 -4.16 10.86
C LYS A 460 -16.20 -3.93 12.09
N GLY A 461 -16.69 -2.76 12.15
CA GLY A 461 -17.66 -2.28 13.08
C GLY A 461 -17.94 -0.82 12.76
N PRO A 462 -18.98 -0.23 13.28
CA PRO A 462 -19.29 1.19 13.07
C PRO A 462 -18.22 2.14 13.62
N TYR A 463 -17.18 1.60 14.26
CA TYR A 463 -16.22 2.34 15.06
C TYR A 463 -15.41 3.40 14.33
N PRO A 464 -14.79 3.15 13.16
CA PRO A 464 -14.02 4.20 12.49
C PRO A 464 -14.90 5.34 11.97
N TYR A 465 -16.18 5.06 11.76
CA TYR A 465 -17.12 5.97 11.09
C TYR A 465 -18.07 6.70 12.04
N GLN A 466 -18.11 6.35 13.34
CA GLN A 466 -18.99 6.98 14.33
C GLN A 466 -18.82 8.50 14.44
N ARG A 467 -17.61 9.01 14.16
CA ARG A 467 -17.31 10.44 14.15
C ARG A 467 -17.61 11.12 12.82
N LEU A 468 -17.77 10.35 11.76
CA LEU A 468 -17.91 10.83 10.38
C LEU A 468 -19.35 10.68 9.90
N THR A 469 -20.33 10.79 10.78
CA THR A 469 -21.74 10.45 10.55
C THR A 469 -22.26 10.98 9.23
N SER A 470 -22.27 12.30 9.03
CA SER A 470 -22.80 12.90 7.79
C SER A 470 -21.99 12.52 6.54
N LEU A 471 -20.68 12.42 6.66
CA LEU A 471 -19.82 11.97 5.55
C LEU A 471 -20.10 10.50 5.21
N TYR A 472 -20.20 9.66 6.24
CA TYR A 472 -20.46 8.23 6.06
C TYR A 472 -21.83 7.97 5.44
N ASP A 473 -22.85 8.73 5.85
CA ASP A 473 -24.20 8.64 5.30
C ASP A 473 -24.23 9.07 3.83
N LEU A 474 -23.58 10.19 3.48
CA LEU A 474 -23.45 10.63 2.11
C LEU A 474 -22.72 9.60 1.23
N VAL A 475 -21.63 9.01 1.74
CA VAL A 475 -20.87 7.99 0.99
C VAL A 475 -21.72 6.74 0.78
N LYS A 476 -22.59 6.35 1.71
CA LYS A 476 -23.58 5.28 1.53
C LYS A 476 -24.60 5.60 0.45
N GLU A 477 -25.12 6.82 0.41
CA GLU A 477 -26.06 7.26 -0.62
C GLU A 477 -25.39 7.20 -2.01
N ILE A 478 -24.14 7.67 -2.12
CA ILE A 478 -23.36 7.56 -3.36
C ILE A 478 -23.16 6.10 -3.74
N LYS A 479 -22.83 5.23 -2.76
CA LYS A 479 -22.71 3.78 -3.00
C LYS A 479 -24.00 3.20 -3.58
N GLN A 480 -25.16 3.56 -3.04
CA GLN A 480 -26.46 3.11 -3.57
C GLN A 480 -26.72 3.63 -4.98
N LEU A 481 -26.22 4.83 -5.32
CA LEU A 481 -26.36 5.37 -6.67
C LEU A 481 -25.52 4.59 -7.69
N VAL A 482 -24.25 4.24 -7.36
CA VAL A 482 -23.32 3.59 -8.29
C VAL A 482 -23.41 2.05 -8.27
N ASP A 483 -23.95 1.48 -7.20
CA ASP A 483 -24.11 0.04 -7.02
C ASP A 483 -25.39 -0.28 -6.23
N PRO A 484 -26.58 -0.10 -6.84
CA PRO A 484 -27.87 -0.21 -6.14
C PRO A 484 -28.15 -1.64 -5.64
N ASN A 485 -27.56 -2.66 -6.24
CA ASN A 485 -27.70 -4.04 -5.82
C ASN A 485 -26.61 -4.50 -4.83
N ASN A 486 -25.69 -3.60 -4.45
CA ASN A 486 -24.57 -3.86 -3.55
C ASN A 486 -23.78 -5.12 -3.93
N ILE A 487 -23.44 -5.26 -5.21
CA ILE A 487 -22.67 -6.40 -5.71
C ILE A 487 -21.16 -6.20 -5.54
N LEU A 488 -20.66 -4.95 -5.53
CA LEU A 488 -19.23 -4.64 -5.49
C LEU A 488 -18.69 -4.76 -4.06
N ASN A 489 -17.87 -5.77 -3.82
CA ASN A 489 -17.18 -6.08 -2.56
C ASN A 489 -18.06 -5.88 -1.31
N PRO A 490 -19.25 -6.55 -1.25
CA PRO A 490 -20.22 -6.31 -0.20
C PRO A 490 -19.65 -6.71 1.17
N GLY A 491 -19.83 -5.81 2.15
CA GLY A 491 -19.34 -6.00 3.50
C GLY A 491 -17.87 -5.62 3.69
N ALA A 492 -17.18 -5.02 2.74
CA ALA A 492 -15.82 -4.51 2.93
C ALA A 492 -15.81 -3.17 3.69
N LEU A 493 -16.63 -2.21 3.27
CA LEU A 493 -16.78 -0.90 3.91
C LEU A 493 -18.19 -0.63 4.44
N TYR A 494 -19.20 -1.23 3.81
CA TYR A 494 -20.62 -0.94 4.07
C TYR A 494 -21.42 -2.22 4.27
#